data_d14ec5b9c740a4d0ecf7b31356ee47da
#
_entry.id   d14ec5b9c740a4d0ecf7b31356ee47da
#
_cell.length_a   1.000
_cell.length_b   1.000
_cell.length_c   1.000
_cell.angle_alpha   90.00
_cell.angle_beta   90.00
_cell.angle_gamma   90.00
#
_symmetry.space_group_name_H-M   'P 1'
#
loop_
_entity.id
_entity.type
_entity.pdbx_description
1 polymer ?
#
loop_
_entity_poly.entity_id
_entity_poly.type
_entity_poly.pdbx_seq_one_letter_code
_entity_poly.pdbx_strand_id
1 'polypeptide(L)'
;MPEPLRHHDLCFGCGQANLFGLQLELERVGDGVEGRFFVKQDHQGSPGVAHAGVLAAALEEALALAAGRRPVSLEISLLAPAPVGTFVVVTAHGPGATASTEEGQVLARAVGTFAAGSP
;
A
#
# COMPACT_ATOMS: atom_id res chain seq x y z
N MET A 1 12.40 -6.59 -17.48
CA MET A 1 11.38 -6.38 -16.46
C MET A 1 11.89 -5.40 -15.42
N PRO A 2 11.17 -4.34 -15.15
CA PRO A 2 11.59 -3.45 -14.09
C PRO A 2 11.51 -4.15 -12.74
N GLU A 3 12.47 -3.86 -11.87
CA GLU A 3 12.43 -4.37 -10.51
C GLU A 3 11.39 -3.59 -9.71
N PRO A 4 10.71 -4.25 -8.75
CA PRO A 4 9.79 -3.54 -7.87
C PRO A 4 10.52 -2.44 -7.10
N LEU A 5 9.82 -1.33 -6.88
CA LEU A 5 10.32 -0.26 -6.03
C LEU A 5 10.33 -0.73 -4.59
N ARG A 6 11.34 -0.31 -3.82
CA ARG A 6 11.39 -0.64 -2.39
C ARG A 6 12.34 0.31 -1.67
N HIS A 7 12.10 0.51 -0.38
CA HIS A 7 12.96 1.31 0.46
C HIS A 7 14.20 0.51 0.87
N HIS A 8 14.00 -0.72 1.33
CA HIS A 8 15.08 -1.66 1.66
C HIS A 8 14.46 -3.05 1.85
N ASP A 9 15.31 -4.08 1.91
CA ASP A 9 14.83 -5.46 1.89
C ASP A 9 13.97 -5.87 3.07
N LEU A 10 14.10 -5.22 4.21
CA LEU A 10 13.33 -5.54 5.42
C LEU A 10 12.20 -4.56 5.71
N CYS A 11 11.89 -3.66 4.79
CA CYS A 11 10.77 -2.73 4.95
C CYS A 11 9.46 -3.51 5.12
N PHE A 12 8.68 -3.15 6.12
CA PHE A 12 7.40 -3.83 6.37
C PHE A 12 6.46 -3.76 5.16
N GLY A 13 6.42 -2.63 4.48
CA GLY A 13 5.55 -2.46 3.32
C GLY A 13 6.07 -3.14 2.06
N CYS A 14 7.30 -2.87 1.67
CA CYS A 14 7.81 -3.25 0.35
C CYS A 14 9.02 -4.19 0.37
N GLY A 15 9.55 -4.52 1.55
CA GLY A 15 10.73 -5.38 1.63
C GLY A 15 10.41 -6.82 1.31
N GLN A 16 11.09 -7.39 0.31
CA GLN A 16 10.81 -8.75 -0.12
C GLN A 16 11.39 -9.79 0.86
N ALA A 17 12.37 -9.41 1.66
CA ALA A 17 12.96 -10.31 2.65
C ALA A 17 12.22 -10.28 3.99
N ASN A 18 11.29 -9.35 4.21
CA ASN A 18 10.49 -9.33 5.43
C ASN A 18 9.23 -10.18 5.24
N LEU A 19 9.30 -11.43 5.68
CA LEU A 19 8.21 -12.39 5.47
C LEU A 19 6.96 -12.06 6.29
N PHE A 20 7.08 -11.24 7.32
CA PHE A 20 5.92 -10.80 8.12
C PHE A 20 5.27 -9.54 7.56
N GLY A 21 5.94 -8.86 6.64
CA GLY A 21 5.43 -7.66 6.03
C GLY A 21 4.50 -7.95 4.87
N LEU A 22 4.15 -6.90 4.15
CA LEU A 22 3.21 -6.99 3.03
C LEU A 22 3.86 -7.54 1.78
N GLN A 23 5.16 -7.36 1.63
CA GLN A 23 5.90 -7.70 0.42
C GLN A 23 5.23 -7.10 -0.82
N LEU A 24 4.81 -5.84 -0.66
CA LEU A 24 4.10 -5.10 -1.70
C LEU A 24 5.02 -4.88 -2.90
N GLU A 25 4.56 -5.29 -4.06
CA GLU A 25 5.32 -5.14 -5.30
C GLU A 25 4.74 -3.98 -6.09
N LEU A 26 5.45 -2.86 -6.08
CA LEU A 26 5.04 -1.64 -6.78
C LEU A 26 6.05 -1.32 -7.86
N GLU A 27 5.56 -0.78 -8.98
CA GLU A 27 6.42 -0.26 -10.03
C GLU A 27 5.96 1.14 -10.42
N ARG A 28 6.86 1.90 -11.01
CA ARG A 28 6.55 3.26 -11.47
C ARG A 28 5.63 3.20 -12.69
N VAL A 29 4.52 3.94 -12.63
CA VAL A 29 3.59 4.08 -13.75
C VAL A 29 3.31 5.57 -13.90
N GLY A 30 3.90 6.20 -14.91
CA GLY A 30 3.81 7.65 -15.07
C GLY A 30 4.40 8.34 -13.85
N ASP A 31 3.63 9.26 -13.25
CA ASP A 31 4.04 9.99 -12.05
C ASP A 31 3.70 9.24 -10.76
N GLY A 32 3.03 8.11 -10.88
CA GLY A 32 2.59 7.35 -9.73
C GLY A 32 3.22 5.98 -9.64
N VAL A 33 2.62 5.14 -8.83
CA VAL A 33 3.02 3.75 -8.65
C VAL A 33 1.80 2.86 -8.70
N GLU A 34 2.01 1.60 -9.06
CA GLU A 34 0.96 0.59 -9.08
C GLU A 34 1.56 -0.77 -8.79
N GLY A 35 0.81 -1.59 -8.08
CA GLY A 35 1.22 -2.95 -7.79
C GLY A 35 0.21 -3.66 -6.92
N ARG A 36 0.65 -4.70 -6.22
CA ARG A 36 -0.26 -5.51 -5.43
C ARG A 36 0.47 -6.25 -4.31
N PHE A 37 -0.32 -6.71 -3.35
CA PHE A 37 0.18 -7.63 -2.34
C PHE A 37 -0.90 -8.68 -2.04
N PHE A 38 -0.45 -9.82 -1.54
CA PHE A 38 -1.33 -10.93 -1.17
C PHE A 38 -1.68 -10.80 0.31
N VAL A 39 -2.97 -10.86 0.65
CA VAL A 39 -3.41 -10.79 2.04
C VAL A 39 -3.21 -12.15 2.69
N LYS A 40 -2.21 -12.25 3.55
CA LYS A 40 -1.88 -13.49 4.28
C LYS A 40 -2.73 -13.62 5.53
N GLN A 41 -2.77 -14.84 6.09
CA GLN A 41 -3.46 -15.04 7.36
C GLN A 41 -2.91 -14.18 8.48
N ASP A 42 -1.61 -13.93 8.48
CA ASP A 42 -0.96 -13.07 9.49
C ASP A 42 -1.37 -11.60 9.37
N HIS A 43 -2.05 -11.24 8.30
CA HIS A 43 -2.56 -9.88 8.10
C HIS A 43 -3.97 -9.69 8.65
N GLN A 44 -4.56 -10.72 9.26
CA GLN A 44 -5.94 -10.64 9.76
C GLN A 44 -6.10 -9.64 10.90
N GLY A 45 -7.25 -8.95 10.83
CA GLY A 45 -7.84 -8.27 11.97
C GLY A 45 -9.04 -9.09 12.42
N SER A 46 -10.26 -8.74 11.95
CA SER A 46 -11.42 -9.60 12.14
C SER A 46 -11.24 -10.91 11.35
N PRO A 47 -11.87 -12.01 11.79
CA PRO A 47 -11.66 -13.28 11.10
C PRO A 47 -11.93 -13.21 9.61
N GLY A 48 -10.96 -13.66 8.83
CA GLY A 48 -11.08 -13.77 7.38
C GLY A 48 -10.81 -12.51 6.59
N VAL A 49 -10.52 -11.38 7.24
CA VAL A 49 -10.26 -10.13 6.53
C VAL A 49 -9.01 -9.43 7.07
N ALA A 50 -8.38 -8.64 6.22
CA ALA A 50 -7.18 -7.88 6.57
C ALA A 50 -7.52 -6.86 7.66
N HIS A 51 -6.60 -6.70 8.61
CA HIS A 51 -6.67 -5.61 9.59
C HIS A 51 -6.61 -4.26 8.86
N ALA A 52 -7.38 -3.29 9.34
CA ALA A 52 -7.36 -1.94 8.75
C ALA A 52 -5.95 -1.35 8.68
N GLY A 53 -5.12 -1.64 9.67
CA GLY A 53 -3.72 -1.21 9.69
C GLY A 53 -2.90 -1.78 8.54
N VAL A 54 -3.25 -2.95 8.04
CA VAL A 54 -2.58 -3.55 6.88
C VAL A 54 -2.87 -2.73 5.62
N LEU A 55 -4.15 -2.36 5.42
CA LEU A 55 -4.52 -1.50 4.30
C LEU A 55 -3.87 -0.13 4.44
N ALA A 56 -3.85 0.42 5.65
CA ALA A 56 -3.19 1.71 5.92
C ALA A 56 -1.70 1.64 5.58
N ALA A 57 -1.02 0.57 5.98
CA ALA A 57 0.40 0.40 5.67
C ALA A 57 0.65 0.33 4.16
N ALA A 58 -0.19 -0.41 3.43
CA ALA A 58 -0.07 -0.52 1.98
C ALA A 58 -0.24 0.83 1.30
N LEU A 59 -1.24 1.60 1.71
CA LEU A 59 -1.51 2.90 1.12
C LEU A 59 -0.42 3.91 1.46
N GLU A 60 0.08 3.90 2.69
CA GLU A 60 1.18 4.76 3.11
C GLU A 60 2.45 4.42 2.34
N GLU A 61 2.74 3.15 2.16
CA GLU A 61 3.91 2.71 1.42
C GLU A 61 3.86 3.18 -0.04
N ALA A 62 2.70 3.03 -0.67
CA ALA A 62 2.52 3.46 -2.05
C ALA A 62 2.71 4.98 -2.19
N LEU A 63 2.13 5.75 -1.27
CA LEU A 63 2.31 7.21 -1.27
C LEU A 63 3.77 7.58 -1.09
N ALA A 64 4.46 6.91 -0.17
CA ALA A 64 5.87 7.20 0.09
C ALA A 64 6.75 6.90 -1.11
N LEU A 65 6.52 5.78 -1.77
CA LEU A 65 7.32 5.42 -2.95
C LEU A 65 6.99 6.32 -4.14
N ALA A 66 5.73 6.73 -4.29
CA ALA A 66 5.36 7.65 -5.36
C ALA A 66 6.00 9.03 -5.17
N ALA A 67 6.00 9.53 -3.93
CA ALA A 67 6.51 10.88 -3.63
C ALA A 67 8.01 10.93 -3.39
N GLY A 68 8.64 9.80 -3.09
CA GLY A 68 10.05 9.76 -2.70
C GLY A 68 10.28 10.21 -1.26
N ARG A 69 9.23 10.31 -0.46
CA ARG A 69 9.31 10.68 0.97
C ARG A 69 8.03 10.26 1.65
N ARG A 70 8.08 10.06 2.97
CA ARG A 70 6.91 9.61 3.71
C ARG A 70 5.95 10.75 4.01
N PRO A 71 4.64 10.48 3.98
CA PRO A 71 3.68 11.48 4.42
C PRO A 71 3.79 11.72 5.93
N VAL A 72 3.47 12.93 6.38
CA VAL A 72 3.46 13.28 7.80
C VAL A 72 2.09 13.06 8.43
N SER A 73 1.04 12.97 7.63
CA SER A 73 -0.27 12.56 8.10
C SER A 73 -1.01 11.82 7.00
N LEU A 74 -1.99 11.03 7.39
CA LEU A 74 -2.70 10.16 6.49
C LEU A 74 -4.16 10.11 6.90
N GLU A 75 -5.06 10.41 5.96
CA GLU A 75 -6.49 10.24 6.15
C GLU A 75 -6.95 9.06 5.33
N ILE A 76 -7.56 8.07 5.98
CA ILE A 76 -7.95 6.82 5.34
C ILE A 76 -9.45 6.62 5.45
N SER A 77 -10.06 6.25 4.33
CA SER A 77 -11.46 5.81 4.28
C SER A 77 -11.48 4.31 4.02
N LEU A 78 -12.09 3.57 4.92
CA LEU A 78 -12.23 2.12 4.81
C LEU A 78 -13.62 1.83 4.27
N LEU A 79 -13.69 1.26 3.06
CA LEU A 79 -14.94 1.16 2.30
C LEU A 79 -15.47 -0.26 2.21
N ALA A 80 -14.59 -1.27 2.19
CA ALA A 80 -14.99 -2.66 2.10
C ALA A 80 -13.87 -3.54 2.67
N PRO A 81 -14.21 -4.75 3.16
CA PRO A 81 -13.18 -5.64 3.70
C PRO A 81 -12.34 -6.26 2.60
N ALA A 82 -11.05 -6.51 2.91
CA ALA A 82 -10.13 -7.22 2.03
C ALA A 82 -10.00 -8.66 2.53
N PRO A 83 -10.54 -9.66 1.80
CA PRO A 83 -10.49 -11.03 2.28
C PRO A 83 -9.07 -11.60 2.30
N VAL A 84 -8.78 -12.38 3.34
CA VAL A 84 -7.55 -13.18 3.39
C VAL A 84 -7.53 -14.13 2.19
N GLY A 85 -6.37 -14.32 1.60
CA GLY A 85 -6.22 -15.21 0.46
C GLY A 85 -6.48 -14.55 -0.88
N THR A 86 -6.61 -13.23 -0.91
CA THR A 86 -6.81 -12.49 -2.16
C THR A 86 -5.69 -11.47 -2.36
N PHE A 87 -5.52 -11.05 -3.60
CA PHE A 87 -4.62 -9.93 -3.91
C PHE A 87 -5.36 -8.61 -3.76
N VAL A 88 -4.64 -7.62 -3.24
CA VAL A 88 -5.10 -6.23 -3.18
C VAL A 88 -4.23 -5.42 -4.13
N VAL A 89 -4.86 -4.73 -5.06
CA VAL A 89 -4.17 -3.83 -6.01
C VAL A 89 -4.07 -2.46 -5.37
N VAL A 90 -2.87 -1.88 -5.39
CA VAL A 90 -2.59 -0.60 -4.77
C VAL A 90 -2.04 0.36 -5.81
N THR A 91 -2.62 1.54 -5.87
CA THR A 91 -2.14 2.61 -6.75
C THR A 91 -1.96 3.87 -5.94
N ALA A 92 -1.01 4.71 -6.32
CA ALA A 92 -0.84 6.03 -5.73
C ALA A 92 -0.42 7.01 -6.80
N HIS A 93 -0.97 8.23 -6.72
CA HIS A 93 -0.64 9.31 -7.62
C HIS A 93 -0.87 10.62 -6.87
N GLY A 94 0.14 11.49 -6.87
CA GLY A 94 0.07 12.72 -6.09
C GLY A 94 -0.18 12.42 -4.61
N PRO A 95 -1.12 13.11 -3.96
CA PRO A 95 -1.40 12.87 -2.54
C PRO A 95 -2.39 11.74 -2.29
N GLY A 96 -2.90 11.07 -3.33
CA GLY A 96 -3.94 10.06 -3.19
C GLY A 96 -3.45 8.65 -3.46
N ALA A 97 -4.05 7.69 -2.75
CA ALA A 97 -3.79 6.26 -2.97
C ALA A 97 -5.09 5.48 -2.85
N THR A 98 -5.16 4.36 -3.56
CA THR A 98 -6.36 3.51 -3.58
C THR A 98 -5.96 2.05 -3.50
N ALA A 99 -6.68 1.30 -2.67
CA ALA A 99 -6.57 -0.15 -2.60
C ALA A 99 -7.86 -0.75 -3.14
N SER A 100 -7.76 -1.73 -4.03
CA SER A 100 -8.93 -2.34 -4.65
C SER A 100 -8.70 -3.84 -4.86
N THR A 101 -9.78 -4.56 -5.10
CA THR A 101 -9.69 -5.96 -5.52
C THR A 101 -9.17 -6.01 -6.95
N GLU A 102 -8.79 -7.22 -7.38
CA GLU A 102 -8.37 -7.42 -8.78
C GLU A 102 -9.52 -7.15 -9.76
N GLU A 103 -10.76 -7.27 -9.30
CA GLU A 103 -11.95 -6.97 -10.11
C GLU A 103 -12.32 -5.48 -10.11
N GLY A 104 -11.60 -4.67 -9.34
CA GLY A 104 -11.79 -3.22 -9.34
C GLY A 104 -12.67 -2.65 -8.24
N GLN A 105 -13.13 -3.48 -7.30
CA GLN A 105 -13.88 -2.96 -6.15
C GLN A 105 -12.94 -2.19 -5.22
N VAL A 106 -13.27 -0.94 -4.93
CA VAL A 106 -12.45 -0.12 -4.04
C VAL A 106 -12.65 -0.57 -2.59
N LEU A 107 -11.55 -0.89 -1.92
CA LEU A 107 -11.54 -1.35 -0.53
C LEU A 107 -11.21 -0.22 0.44
N ALA A 108 -10.31 0.67 0.04
CA ALA A 108 -9.88 1.79 0.88
C ALA A 108 -9.26 2.87 0.01
N ARG A 109 -9.31 4.10 0.51
CA ARG A 109 -8.62 5.25 -0.09
C ARG A 109 -7.85 5.98 0.97
N ALA A 110 -6.78 6.64 0.57
CA ALA A 110 -6.01 7.47 1.48
C ALA A 110 -5.63 8.79 0.81
N VAL A 111 -5.53 9.82 1.63
CA VAL A 111 -4.94 11.10 1.23
C VAL A 111 -3.81 11.39 2.21
N GLY A 112 -2.63 11.61 1.66
CA GLY A 112 -1.45 11.92 2.45
C GLY A 112 -1.14 13.40 2.45
N THR A 113 -0.64 13.90 3.58
CA THR A 113 -0.09 15.25 3.69
C THR A 113 1.41 15.12 3.88
N PHE A 114 2.17 15.87 3.12
CA PHE A 114 3.63 15.84 3.16
C PHE A 114 4.16 17.10 3.79
N ALA A 115 5.32 17.02 4.44
CA ALA A 115 5.94 18.18 5.05
C ALA A 115 6.26 19.23 3.99
N ALA A 116 6.03 20.50 4.34
CA ALA A 116 6.30 21.59 3.41
C ALA A 116 7.77 21.64 3.04
N GLY A 117 7.99 21.71 1.74
CA GLY A 117 9.20 22.19 1.11
C GLY A 117 10.54 21.90 1.75
N SER A 118 10.77 20.75 2.31
CA SER A 118 12.12 20.41 2.73
C SER A 118 12.92 20.07 1.49
N PRO A 119 14.02 20.76 1.23
CA PRO A 119 14.88 20.39 0.12
C PRO A 119 15.48 19.01 0.29
#